data_5bc3074e2991a4994bdda4224c72f478
#
_entry.id   5bc3074e2991a4994bdda4224c72f478
#
_cell.length_a   1.000
_cell.length_b   1.000
_cell.length_c   1.000
_cell.angle_alpha   90.00
_cell.angle_beta   90.00
_cell.angle_gamma   90.00
#
_symmetry.space_group_name_H-M   'P 1'
#
loop_
_entity.id
_entity.type
_entity.pdbx_description
1 polymer ?
#
loop_
_entity_poly.entity_id
_entity_poly.type
_entity_poly.pdbx_seq_one_letter_code
_entity_poly.pdbx_strand_id
1 'polypeptide(L)'
;SFNVWAGGGFRIKKIDTRFNINPNVNYSRFADVINNKTSYANNLSTGIGLYISKSKDKKYDISLSNDFNYNTNKTSQANSTIKYFTNTLSADVTIYFNKVWSISTDYQYYARQKTPQFSNSLNNQLWNARFQRTFRNNEFTAFIRVRDILNQNIGIERNFYSNTLTEERNDRLKRYWLVGFTWDFKNKGSKTN
;
A
#
# COMPACT_ATOMS: atom_id res chain seq x y z
N SER A 1 6.53 -2.03 -24.11
CA SER A 1 5.95 -1.46 -22.89
C SER A 1 6.33 0.00 -22.78
N PHE A 2 5.48 0.83 -22.19
CA PHE A 2 5.80 2.18 -21.79
C PHE A 2 5.10 2.53 -20.48
N ASN A 3 5.72 3.40 -19.70
CA ASN A 3 5.17 3.97 -18.48
C ASN A 3 5.29 5.49 -18.57
N VAL A 4 4.17 6.17 -18.33
CA VAL A 4 4.12 7.63 -18.24
C VAL A 4 3.54 7.97 -16.87
N TRP A 5 4.21 8.86 -16.19
CA TRP A 5 3.72 9.40 -14.92
C TRP A 5 3.97 10.90 -14.87
N ALA A 6 3.12 11.59 -14.22
CA ALA A 6 3.29 13.00 -13.88
C ALA A 6 2.99 13.16 -12.39
N GLY A 7 3.58 14.15 -11.77
CA GLY A 7 3.34 14.42 -10.36
C GLY A 7 3.39 15.92 -10.09
N GLY A 8 2.45 16.39 -9.32
CA GLY A 8 2.41 17.76 -8.85
C GLY A 8 2.00 17.81 -7.38
N GLY A 9 2.62 18.72 -6.62
CA GLY A 9 2.28 18.90 -5.22
C GLY A 9 2.27 20.37 -4.84
N PHE A 10 1.41 20.69 -3.88
CA PHE A 10 1.31 22.02 -3.29
C PHE A 10 1.07 21.92 -1.79
N ARG A 11 1.42 22.97 -1.08
CA ARG A 11 1.20 23.10 0.36
C ARG A 11 0.25 24.25 0.63
N ILE A 12 -0.84 23.96 1.34
CA ILE A 12 -1.74 25.01 1.83
C ILE A 12 -1.16 25.54 3.14
N LYS A 13 -0.50 26.70 3.09
CA LYS A 13 0.21 27.27 4.24
C LYS A 13 -0.69 27.52 5.45
N LYS A 14 -1.94 27.94 5.23
CA LYS A 14 -2.92 28.24 6.30
C LYS A 14 -3.19 27.05 7.23
N ILE A 15 -3.24 25.85 6.68
CA ILE A 15 -3.52 24.61 7.44
C ILE A 15 -2.28 23.70 7.53
N ASP A 16 -1.16 24.16 6.97
CA ASP A 16 0.12 23.45 6.96
C ASP A 16 0.01 22.00 6.47
N THR A 17 -0.66 21.82 5.33
CA THR A 17 -0.97 20.51 4.75
C THR A 17 -0.41 20.43 3.33
N ARG A 18 0.26 19.31 3.03
CA ARG A 18 0.78 19.00 1.70
C ARG A 18 -0.22 18.12 0.95
N PHE A 19 -0.40 18.43 -0.33
CA PHE A 19 -1.20 17.67 -1.27
C PHE A 19 -0.33 17.30 -2.46
N ASN A 20 -0.42 16.05 -2.93
CA ASN A 20 0.20 15.60 -4.16
C ASN A 20 -0.84 14.85 -4.99
N ILE A 21 -0.76 15.02 -6.33
CA ILE A 21 -1.59 14.36 -7.32
C ILE A 21 -0.66 13.72 -8.34
N ASN A 22 -0.81 12.43 -8.58
CA ASN A 22 0.10 11.61 -9.38
C ASN A 22 -0.70 10.78 -10.40
N PRO A 23 -1.10 11.34 -11.56
CA PRO A 23 -1.66 10.56 -12.65
C PRO A 23 -0.60 9.66 -13.27
N ASN A 24 -1.01 8.46 -13.69
CA ASN A 24 -0.15 7.48 -14.33
C ASN A 24 -0.86 6.72 -15.44
N VAL A 25 -0.09 6.29 -16.44
CA VAL A 25 -0.52 5.40 -17.51
C VAL A 25 0.59 4.38 -17.73
N ASN A 26 0.23 3.11 -17.61
CA ASN A 26 1.15 2.00 -17.83
C ASN A 26 0.59 1.09 -18.92
N TYR A 27 1.39 0.82 -19.93
CA TYR A 27 1.06 -0.11 -20.99
C TYR A 27 2.14 -1.16 -21.16
N SER A 28 1.73 -2.42 -21.26
CA SER A 28 2.61 -3.52 -21.57
C SER A 28 1.97 -4.46 -22.58
N ARG A 29 2.80 -4.98 -23.47
CA ARG A 29 2.44 -6.02 -24.42
C ARG A 29 3.40 -7.17 -24.29
N PHE A 30 2.86 -8.35 -24.10
CA PHE A 30 3.58 -9.62 -24.05
C PHE A 30 3.18 -10.49 -25.22
N ALA A 31 4.16 -11.17 -25.81
CA ALA A 31 3.93 -12.22 -26.78
C ALA A 31 4.22 -13.56 -26.11
N ASP A 32 3.39 -14.54 -26.35
CA ASP A 32 3.50 -15.89 -25.83
C ASP A 32 3.12 -16.88 -26.93
N VAL A 33 3.60 -18.13 -26.86
CA VAL A 33 3.26 -19.18 -27.81
C VAL A 33 2.40 -20.20 -27.07
N ILE A 34 1.13 -20.29 -27.48
CA ILE A 34 0.17 -21.22 -26.92
C ILE A 34 -0.35 -22.12 -28.03
N ASN A 35 -0.20 -23.45 -27.89
CA ASN A 35 -0.60 -24.42 -28.91
C ASN A 35 -0.01 -24.09 -30.31
N ASN A 36 1.28 -23.79 -30.37
CA ASN A 36 2.02 -23.39 -31.55
C ASN A 36 1.48 -22.15 -32.30
N LYS A 37 0.68 -21.31 -31.62
CA LYS A 37 0.20 -20.03 -32.15
C LYS A 37 0.69 -18.89 -31.27
N THR A 38 1.17 -17.83 -31.89
CA THR A 38 1.55 -16.61 -31.14
C THR A 38 0.31 -15.92 -30.61
N SER A 39 0.27 -15.71 -29.30
CA SER A 39 -0.75 -14.96 -28.60
C SER A 39 -0.16 -13.68 -28.04
N TYR A 40 -0.94 -12.61 -28.05
CA TYR A 40 -0.55 -11.32 -27.49
C TYR A 40 -1.46 -10.96 -26.31
N ALA A 41 -0.85 -10.57 -25.20
CA ALA A 41 -1.54 -9.96 -24.07
C ALA A 41 -1.16 -8.48 -23.99
N ASN A 42 -2.16 -7.61 -24.04
CA ASN A 42 -2.01 -6.17 -23.91
C ASN A 42 -2.64 -5.74 -22.58
N ASN A 43 -1.85 -5.11 -21.73
CA ASN A 43 -2.28 -4.61 -20.44
C ASN A 43 -2.17 -3.10 -20.44
N LEU A 44 -3.25 -2.42 -20.15
CA LEU A 44 -3.31 -0.97 -19.95
C LEU A 44 -3.84 -0.70 -18.55
N SER A 45 -3.11 0.07 -17.78
CA SER A 45 -3.55 0.61 -16.50
C SER A 45 -3.45 2.13 -16.54
N THR A 46 -4.55 2.81 -16.26
CA THR A 46 -4.58 4.26 -16.10
C THR A 46 -5.06 4.58 -14.70
N GLY A 47 -4.38 5.49 -14.03
CA GLY A 47 -4.68 5.75 -12.63
C GLY A 47 -4.38 7.17 -12.19
N ILE A 48 -4.85 7.45 -10.98
CA ILE A 48 -4.57 8.68 -10.25
C ILE A 48 -4.26 8.33 -8.79
N GLY A 49 -3.09 8.78 -8.33
CA GLY A 49 -2.71 8.73 -6.93
C GLY A 49 -2.92 10.10 -6.28
N LEU A 50 -3.56 10.11 -5.12
CA LEU A 50 -3.73 11.28 -4.27
C LEU A 50 -2.98 11.04 -2.96
N TYR A 51 -2.24 12.04 -2.52
CA TYR A 51 -1.55 11.97 -1.23
C TYR A 51 -1.72 13.27 -0.47
N ILE A 52 -2.12 13.13 0.79
CA ILE A 52 -2.30 14.25 1.71
C ILE A 52 -1.44 13.97 2.94
N SER A 53 -0.66 14.95 3.38
CA SER A 53 0.09 14.80 4.63
C SER A 53 0.13 16.09 5.44
N LYS A 54 0.08 15.89 6.75
CA LYS A 54 0.20 16.96 7.74
C LYS A 54 1.03 16.45 8.91
N SER A 55 2.03 17.22 9.29
CA SER A 55 2.91 16.86 10.39
C SER A 55 3.17 18.07 11.26
N LYS A 56 3.28 17.83 12.55
CA LYS A 56 3.72 18.83 13.52
C LYS A 56 4.72 18.19 14.47
N ASP A 57 5.94 18.71 14.47
CA ASP A 57 7.04 18.15 15.27
C ASP A 57 6.60 17.82 16.70
N LYS A 58 6.90 16.61 17.15
CA LYS A 58 6.60 16.04 18.49
C LYS A 58 5.13 16.08 18.90
N LYS A 59 4.20 16.29 17.96
CA LYS A 59 2.76 16.27 18.20
C LYS A 59 2.06 15.20 17.40
N TYR A 60 2.17 15.24 16.08
CA TYR A 60 1.52 14.26 15.22
C TYR A 60 2.13 14.22 13.83
N ASP A 61 2.02 13.06 13.21
CA ASP A 61 2.22 12.81 11.79
C ASP A 61 0.98 12.10 11.24
N ILE A 62 0.40 12.66 10.18
CA ILE A 62 -0.80 12.14 9.55
C ILE A 62 -0.56 12.09 8.06
N SER A 63 -0.83 10.94 7.45
CA SER A 63 -0.84 10.79 5.99
C SER A 63 -2.06 10.00 5.54
N LEU A 64 -2.54 10.36 4.37
CA LEU A 64 -3.63 9.68 3.66
C LEU A 64 -3.22 9.56 2.20
N SER A 65 -3.27 8.37 1.65
CA SER A 65 -3.09 8.12 0.22
C SER A 65 -4.26 7.35 -0.36
N ASN A 66 -4.59 7.64 -1.60
CA ASN A 66 -5.56 6.88 -2.37
C ASN A 66 -5.08 6.71 -3.80
N ASP A 67 -4.94 5.45 -4.23
CA ASP A 67 -4.57 5.07 -5.58
C ASP A 67 -5.77 4.40 -6.25
N PHE A 68 -6.29 5.04 -7.27
CA PHE A 68 -7.40 4.55 -8.06
C PHE A 68 -6.92 4.22 -9.47
N ASN A 69 -7.13 2.99 -9.94
CA ASN A 69 -6.68 2.55 -11.25
C ASN A 69 -7.82 1.86 -12.02
N TYR A 70 -7.91 2.17 -13.29
CA TYR A 70 -8.70 1.46 -14.28
C TYR A 70 -7.78 0.56 -15.11
N ASN A 71 -8.07 -0.72 -15.12
CA ASN A 71 -7.26 -1.75 -15.74
C ASN A 71 -8.00 -2.38 -16.91
N THR A 72 -7.32 -2.55 -18.03
CA THR A 72 -7.81 -3.26 -19.22
C THR A 72 -6.79 -4.29 -19.63
N ASN A 73 -7.18 -5.55 -19.64
CA ASN A 73 -6.37 -6.67 -20.10
C ASN A 73 -7.03 -7.31 -21.33
N LYS A 74 -6.34 -7.32 -22.46
CA LYS A 74 -6.84 -7.88 -23.71
C LYS A 74 -5.93 -8.99 -24.19
N THR A 75 -6.49 -10.17 -24.43
CA THR A 75 -5.77 -11.31 -25.00
C THR A 75 -6.25 -11.62 -26.41
N SER A 76 -5.30 -11.85 -27.33
CA SER A 76 -5.65 -12.11 -28.74
C SER A 76 -6.25 -13.50 -28.94
N GLN A 77 -5.80 -14.51 -28.20
CA GLN A 77 -6.22 -15.90 -28.38
C GLN A 77 -7.67 -16.14 -27.92
N ALA A 78 -8.03 -15.60 -26.75
CA ALA A 78 -9.39 -15.75 -26.23
C ALA A 78 -10.34 -14.68 -26.78
N ASN A 79 -9.85 -13.73 -27.60
CA ASN A 79 -10.57 -12.53 -28.04
C ASN A 79 -11.37 -11.86 -26.88
N SER A 80 -10.80 -11.90 -25.70
CA SER A 80 -11.44 -11.43 -24.48
C SER A 80 -10.81 -10.14 -23.99
N THR A 81 -11.63 -9.27 -23.45
CA THR A 81 -11.19 -8.04 -22.81
C THR A 81 -11.74 -8.01 -21.39
N ILE A 82 -10.85 -7.97 -20.41
CA ILE A 82 -11.18 -7.86 -19.01
C ILE A 82 -10.94 -6.42 -18.56
N LYS A 83 -11.95 -5.80 -17.98
CA LYS A 83 -11.89 -4.43 -17.47
C LYS A 83 -12.30 -4.42 -16.01
N TYR A 84 -11.54 -3.73 -15.17
CA TYR A 84 -11.86 -3.63 -13.75
C TYR A 84 -11.19 -2.44 -13.11
N PHE A 85 -11.78 -1.96 -12.03
CA PHE A 85 -11.20 -0.94 -11.15
C PHE A 85 -10.48 -1.59 -9.97
N THR A 86 -9.38 -0.95 -9.57
CA THR A 86 -8.74 -1.20 -8.28
C THR A 86 -8.61 0.11 -7.52
N ASN A 87 -8.77 0.02 -6.22
CA ASN A 87 -8.57 1.15 -5.31
C ASN A 87 -7.76 0.70 -4.11
N THR A 88 -6.74 1.46 -3.77
CA THR A 88 -5.97 1.29 -2.53
C THR A 88 -6.03 2.58 -1.75
N LEU A 89 -6.64 2.54 -0.58
CA LEU A 89 -6.67 3.63 0.38
C LEU A 89 -5.75 3.25 1.54
N SER A 90 -4.82 4.14 1.91
CA SER A 90 -3.96 3.97 3.08
C SER A 90 -4.00 5.22 3.95
N ALA A 91 -4.07 5.02 5.25
CA ALA A 91 -4.04 6.08 6.24
C ALA A 91 -3.05 5.72 7.35
N ASP A 92 -2.13 6.63 7.65
CA ASP A 92 -1.16 6.48 8.72
C ASP A 92 -1.30 7.66 9.68
N VAL A 93 -1.37 7.36 10.96
CA VAL A 93 -1.46 8.38 12.01
C VAL A 93 -0.50 8.02 13.13
N THR A 94 0.33 8.96 13.52
CA THR A 94 1.15 8.89 14.74
C THR A 94 0.88 10.09 15.60
N ILE A 95 0.61 9.86 16.87
CA ILE A 95 0.41 10.90 17.88
C ILE A 95 1.47 10.74 18.98
N TYR A 96 2.13 11.83 19.32
CA TYR A 96 3.19 11.87 20.34
C TYR A 96 2.69 12.52 21.63
N PHE A 97 2.89 11.83 22.75
CA PHE A 97 2.54 12.31 24.08
C PHE A 97 3.81 12.48 24.93
N ASN A 98 3.95 13.59 25.59
CA ASN A 98 5.02 13.84 26.58
C ASN A 98 6.45 13.50 26.10
N LYS A 99 6.75 13.66 24.81
CA LYS A 99 8.07 13.39 24.17
C LYS A 99 8.57 11.94 24.26
N VAL A 100 7.92 11.07 25.01
CA VAL A 100 8.36 9.70 25.25
C VAL A 100 7.34 8.64 24.86
N TRP A 101 6.07 8.98 24.80
CA TRP A 101 5.01 8.09 24.43
C TRP A 101 4.50 8.40 23.02
N SER A 102 4.19 7.37 22.24
CA SER A 102 3.46 7.55 20.99
C SER A 102 2.49 6.40 20.73
N ILE A 103 1.42 6.74 20.02
CA ILE A 103 0.50 5.79 19.39
C ILE A 103 0.64 5.98 17.89
N SER A 104 0.88 4.88 17.18
CA SER A 104 0.84 4.82 15.73
C SER A 104 -0.25 3.86 15.29
N THR A 105 -0.98 4.22 14.25
CA THR A 105 -1.96 3.33 13.62
C THR A 105 -1.85 3.45 12.11
N ASP A 106 -1.93 2.32 11.43
CA ASP A 106 -1.97 2.22 9.98
C ASP A 106 -3.20 1.43 9.56
N TYR A 107 -3.90 1.97 8.59
CA TYR A 107 -5.06 1.35 7.98
C TYR A 107 -4.88 1.28 6.47
N GLN A 108 -5.15 0.13 5.88
CA GLN A 108 -5.14 -0.08 4.45
C GLN A 108 -6.44 -0.75 4.02
N TYR A 109 -7.07 -0.19 3.00
CA TYR A 109 -8.19 -0.78 2.31
C TYR A 109 -7.82 -1.02 0.85
N TYR A 110 -7.92 -2.25 0.41
CA TYR A 110 -7.77 -2.65 -0.98
C TYR A 110 -9.09 -3.16 -1.52
N ALA A 111 -9.52 -2.63 -2.66
CA ALA A 111 -10.70 -3.07 -3.37
C ALA A 111 -10.37 -3.38 -4.83
N ARG A 112 -10.87 -4.52 -5.31
CA ARG A 112 -10.83 -4.89 -6.73
C ARG A 112 -12.22 -5.29 -7.18
N GLN A 113 -12.68 -4.68 -8.26
CA GLN A 113 -13.96 -4.97 -8.87
C GLN A 113 -14.01 -6.43 -9.36
N LYS A 114 -15.18 -7.06 -9.24
CA LYS A 114 -15.45 -8.36 -9.85
C LYS A 114 -15.27 -8.32 -11.37
N THR A 115 -14.92 -9.46 -11.92
CA THR A 115 -14.79 -9.66 -13.37
C THR A 115 -15.53 -10.94 -13.76
N PRO A 116 -15.80 -11.19 -15.05
CA PRO A 116 -16.42 -12.44 -15.47
C PRO A 116 -15.68 -13.70 -14.99
N GLN A 117 -14.36 -13.63 -14.83
CA GLN A 117 -13.52 -14.73 -14.36
C GLN A 117 -13.53 -14.88 -12.85
N PHE A 118 -13.85 -13.81 -12.11
CA PHE A 118 -13.98 -13.79 -10.65
C PHE A 118 -15.30 -13.12 -10.28
N SER A 119 -16.29 -13.90 -9.99
CA SER A 119 -17.67 -13.44 -9.67
C SER A 119 -17.72 -12.58 -8.40
N ASN A 120 -16.73 -12.70 -7.52
CA ASN A 120 -16.67 -11.95 -6.28
C ASN A 120 -15.67 -10.78 -6.38
N SER A 121 -16.02 -9.64 -5.83
CA SER A 121 -15.04 -8.57 -5.58
C SER A 121 -14.00 -9.02 -4.54
N LEU A 122 -12.80 -8.50 -4.65
CA LEU A 122 -11.76 -8.70 -3.65
C LEU A 122 -11.61 -7.43 -2.84
N ASN A 123 -12.09 -7.47 -1.60
CA ASN A 123 -11.93 -6.38 -0.64
C ASN A 123 -11.14 -6.89 0.55
N ASN A 124 -10.07 -6.21 0.87
CA ASN A 124 -9.22 -6.54 2.02
C ASN A 124 -8.99 -5.29 2.86
N GLN A 125 -9.11 -5.42 4.18
CA GLN A 125 -8.88 -4.34 5.12
C GLN A 125 -7.86 -4.80 6.14
N LEU A 126 -6.81 -4.02 6.31
CA LEU A 126 -5.80 -4.22 7.32
C LEU A 126 -5.73 -3.00 8.21
N TRP A 127 -5.95 -3.20 9.50
CA TRP A 127 -5.80 -2.17 10.49
C TRP A 127 -4.85 -2.63 11.58
N ASN A 128 -3.81 -1.87 11.81
CA ASN A 128 -2.81 -2.15 12.82
C ASN A 128 -2.66 -0.97 13.76
N ALA A 129 -2.24 -1.24 14.98
CA ALA A 129 -1.90 -0.19 15.95
C ALA A 129 -0.68 -0.57 16.76
N ARG A 130 0.07 0.43 17.18
CA ARG A 130 1.25 0.30 18.04
C ARG A 130 1.22 1.38 19.11
N PHE A 131 1.40 0.99 20.34
CA PHE A 131 1.66 1.88 21.46
C PHE A 131 3.09 1.66 21.94
N GLN A 132 3.86 2.71 22.10
CA GLN A 132 5.25 2.61 22.50
C GLN A 132 5.69 3.69 23.47
N ARG A 133 6.72 3.36 24.22
CA ARG A 133 7.43 4.28 25.09
C ARG A 133 8.93 4.22 24.81
N THR A 134 9.56 5.38 24.71
CA THR A 134 11.01 5.53 24.59
C THR A 134 11.63 5.91 25.96
N PHE A 135 12.86 5.48 26.19
CA PHE A 135 13.62 5.70 27.41
C PHE A 135 15.04 6.14 27.07
N ARG A 136 15.73 6.78 28.03
CA ARG A 136 17.14 7.19 27.90
C ARG A 136 17.44 7.93 26.60
N ASN A 137 16.75 9.02 26.34
CA ASN A 137 16.94 9.83 25.13
C ASN A 137 16.81 9.02 23.82
N ASN A 138 15.80 8.14 23.75
CA ASN A 138 15.49 7.26 22.61
C ASN A 138 16.47 6.08 22.40
N GLU A 139 17.28 5.76 23.40
CA GLU A 139 18.18 4.60 23.35
C GLU A 139 17.39 3.28 23.42
N PHE A 140 16.32 3.25 24.19
CA PHE A 140 15.46 2.08 24.36
C PHE A 140 14.01 2.40 24.00
N THR A 141 13.32 1.44 23.38
CA THR A 141 11.90 1.54 23.06
C THR A 141 11.20 0.23 23.42
N ALA A 142 10.24 0.30 24.33
CA ALA A 142 9.31 -0.79 24.58
C ALA A 142 8.00 -0.53 23.83
N PHE A 143 7.39 -1.57 23.28
CA PHE A 143 6.14 -1.42 22.53
C PHE A 143 5.21 -2.61 22.65
N ILE A 144 3.92 -2.33 22.49
CA ILE A 144 2.87 -3.31 22.24
C ILE A 144 2.29 -2.98 20.87
N ARG A 145 2.13 -3.98 20.03
CA ARG A 145 1.54 -3.84 18.70
C ARG A 145 0.42 -4.87 18.53
N VAL A 146 -0.69 -4.43 17.96
CA VAL A 146 -1.72 -5.33 17.44
C VAL A 146 -1.72 -5.27 15.92
N ARG A 147 -1.74 -6.43 15.29
CA ARG A 147 -1.85 -6.60 13.85
C ARG A 147 -3.23 -7.13 13.50
N ASP A 148 -3.76 -6.64 12.37
CA ASP A 148 -5.05 -7.06 11.82
C ASP A 148 -6.19 -6.96 12.86
N ILE A 149 -6.42 -5.75 13.39
CA ILE A 149 -7.44 -5.48 14.42
C ILE A 149 -8.82 -5.96 13.98
N LEU A 150 -9.14 -5.81 12.67
CA LEU A 150 -10.42 -6.22 12.09
C LEU A 150 -10.50 -7.72 11.83
N ASN A 151 -9.39 -8.45 11.90
CA ASN A 151 -9.29 -9.88 11.59
C ASN A 151 -9.75 -10.22 10.16
N GLN A 152 -9.37 -9.39 9.19
CA GLN A 152 -9.83 -9.45 7.80
C GLN A 152 -8.70 -9.70 6.79
N ASN A 153 -7.52 -10.11 7.24
CA ASN A 153 -6.43 -10.48 6.35
C ASN A 153 -6.73 -11.84 5.67
N ILE A 154 -7.33 -11.78 4.50
CA ILE A 154 -7.84 -12.97 3.80
C ILE A 154 -6.76 -13.72 3.00
N GLY A 155 -5.57 -13.14 2.81
CA GLY A 155 -4.47 -13.80 2.10
C GLY A 155 -4.77 -14.19 0.65
N ILE A 156 -5.74 -13.53 0.00
CA ILE A 156 -6.09 -13.79 -1.41
C ILE A 156 -5.45 -12.72 -2.28
N GLU A 157 -4.74 -13.18 -3.31
CA GLU A 157 -4.14 -12.31 -4.33
C GLU A 157 -4.60 -12.76 -5.72
N ARG A 158 -4.93 -11.79 -6.58
CA ARG A 158 -5.36 -12.05 -7.96
C ARG A 158 -4.43 -11.30 -8.90
N ASN A 159 -3.74 -12.04 -9.73
CA ASN A 159 -2.80 -11.49 -10.69
C ASN A 159 -3.18 -11.87 -12.12
N PHE A 160 -2.94 -10.95 -13.04
CA PHE A 160 -3.04 -11.18 -14.47
C PHE A 160 -1.65 -10.94 -15.07
N TYR A 161 -1.05 -12.01 -15.56
CA TYR A 161 0.25 -11.94 -16.19
C TYR A 161 0.22 -12.69 -17.53
N SER A 162 0.65 -12.03 -18.60
CA SER A 162 0.55 -12.55 -19.96
C SER A 162 -0.89 -13.01 -20.29
N ASN A 163 -1.12 -14.29 -20.53
CA ASN A 163 -2.43 -14.90 -20.78
C ASN A 163 -2.97 -15.68 -19.56
N THR A 164 -2.28 -15.59 -18.44
CA THR A 164 -2.60 -16.36 -17.23
C THR A 164 -3.25 -15.46 -16.18
N LEU A 165 -4.37 -15.93 -15.67
CA LEU A 165 -5.07 -15.34 -14.55
C LEU A 165 -4.87 -16.26 -13.34
N THR A 166 -4.29 -15.77 -12.27
CA THR A 166 -4.04 -16.54 -11.05
C THR A 166 -4.82 -15.97 -9.87
N GLU A 167 -5.38 -16.85 -9.06
CA GLU A 167 -5.83 -16.55 -7.71
C GLU A 167 -5.00 -17.40 -6.75
N GLU A 168 -4.21 -16.75 -5.93
CA GLU A 168 -3.42 -17.38 -4.89
C GLU A 168 -4.10 -17.20 -3.55
N ARG A 169 -4.17 -18.28 -2.78
CA ARG A 169 -4.72 -18.27 -1.42
C ARG A 169 -3.64 -18.74 -0.48
N ASN A 170 -3.18 -17.84 0.35
CA ASN A 170 -2.14 -18.09 1.35
C ASN A 170 -2.75 -17.98 2.74
N ASP A 171 -2.49 -18.97 3.58
CA ASP A 171 -2.82 -18.86 5.00
C ASP A 171 -1.98 -17.74 5.61
N ARG A 172 -2.64 -16.74 6.12
CA ARG A 172 -2.00 -15.61 6.80
C ARG A 172 -2.35 -15.62 8.27
N LEU A 173 -1.41 -15.14 9.08
CA LEU A 173 -1.69 -14.88 10.48
C LEU A 173 -2.84 -13.88 10.56
N LYS A 174 -3.89 -14.27 11.27
CA LYS A 174 -5.00 -13.42 11.62
C LYS A 174 -4.58 -12.43 12.71
N ARG A 175 -5.51 -11.79 13.39
CA ARG A 175 -5.19 -10.85 14.46
C ARG A 175 -4.27 -11.45 15.52
N TYR A 176 -3.17 -10.75 15.81
CA TYR A 176 -2.23 -11.13 16.85
C TYR A 176 -1.60 -9.92 17.52
N TRP A 177 -1.05 -10.16 18.69
CA TRP A 177 -0.37 -9.18 19.52
C TRP A 177 1.12 -9.47 19.56
N LEU A 178 1.91 -8.41 19.60
CA LEU A 178 3.35 -8.46 19.76
C LEU A 178 3.73 -7.52 20.89
N VAL A 179 4.56 -8.00 21.79
CA VAL A 179 5.29 -7.18 22.77
C VAL A 179 6.75 -7.22 22.37
N GLY A 180 7.39 -6.08 22.32
CA GLY A 180 8.78 -6.01 21.89
C GLY A 180 9.55 -4.90 22.57
N PHE A 181 10.86 -5.04 22.47
CA PHE A 181 11.83 -4.11 22.99
C PHE A 181 12.90 -3.89 21.92
N THR A 182 13.23 -2.62 21.67
CA THR A 182 14.30 -2.23 20.74
C THR A 182 15.38 -1.49 21.51
N TRP A 183 16.61 -1.86 21.29
CA TRP A 183 17.77 -1.14 21.79
C TRP A 183 18.55 -0.56 20.60
N ASP A 184 18.67 0.76 20.57
CA ASP A 184 19.43 1.49 19.56
C ASP A 184 20.85 1.75 20.07
N PHE A 185 21.80 0.96 19.56
CA PHE A 185 23.21 1.10 19.90
C PHE A 185 23.80 2.31 19.18
N LYS A 186 23.72 3.47 19.78
CA LYS A 186 24.49 4.62 19.28
C LYS A 186 25.97 4.37 19.51
N ASN A 187 26.70 4.24 18.44
CA ASN A 187 28.17 4.16 18.49
C ASN A 187 28.73 5.46 19.13
N LYS A 188 29.14 5.40 20.38
CA LYS A 188 29.79 6.53 21.09
C LYS A 188 31.24 6.73 20.64
N GLY A 189 31.63 6.30 19.45
CA GLY A 189 32.98 6.25 18.96
C GLY A 189 33.26 6.98 17.65
N SER A 190 32.94 8.25 17.57
CA SER A 190 33.64 9.14 16.63
C SER A 190 33.81 10.51 17.29
N LYS A 191 34.82 10.64 18.13
CA LYS A 191 35.47 11.93 18.35
C LYS A 191 36.31 12.17 17.09
N THR A 192 35.78 12.96 16.17
CA THR A 192 36.60 13.60 15.16
C THR A 192 37.49 14.63 15.88
N ASN A 193 38.79 14.36 15.90
CA ASN A 193 39.81 15.33 16.23
C ASN A 193 39.86 16.41 15.15
#